data_fc4bcc969dc5711687ed434f03dc3459
#
_entry.id   fc4bcc969dc5711687ed434f03dc3459
#
_cell.length_a   1.000
_cell.length_b   1.000
_cell.length_c   1.000
_cell.angle_alpha   90.00
_cell.angle_beta   90.00
_cell.angle_gamma   90.00
#
_symmetry.space_group_name_H-M   'P 1'
#
loop_
_entity.id
_entity.type
_entity.pdbx_description
1 polymer ?
#
loop_
_entity_poly.entity_id
_entity_poly.type
_entity_poly.pdbx_seq_one_letter_code
_entity_poly.pdbx_strand_id
1 'polypeptide(L)'
;MLVGLLVASTAMAQSLLTPEQLAKREKRKNLTVKEWNTDSKTKTRWLDHVKVYDAQGRCIEEIEYASYGQHSRVTSTYDDVTGKVVEEVEYNDRNKPVRIRKYEWNADGTKAKQYNYLPNGKLYSTKVFEYIFSDK
;
A
#
# COMPACT_ATOMS: atom_id res chain seq x y z
N MET A 1 -8.97 1.29 -51.90
CA MET A 1 -8.04 1.32 -50.77
C MET A 1 -8.84 1.39 -49.47
N LEU A 2 -9.00 0.26 -48.81
CA LEU A 2 -9.72 0.16 -47.55
C LEU A 2 -8.72 0.50 -46.43
N VAL A 3 -8.88 1.67 -45.83
CA VAL A 3 -8.19 1.99 -44.59
C VAL A 3 -8.98 1.29 -43.48
N GLY A 4 -8.49 0.12 -43.06
CA GLY A 4 -9.03 -0.54 -41.87
C GLY A 4 -8.78 0.35 -40.65
N LEU A 5 -9.83 0.95 -40.14
CA LEU A 5 -9.80 1.53 -38.80
C LEU A 5 -9.62 0.40 -37.80
N LEU A 6 -8.41 0.17 -37.38
CA LEU A 6 -8.19 -0.63 -36.18
C LEU A 6 -8.69 0.22 -35.01
N VAL A 7 -9.94 0.02 -34.63
CA VAL A 7 -10.39 0.48 -33.33
C VAL A 7 -9.75 -0.49 -32.34
N ALA A 8 -8.56 -0.14 -31.88
CA ALA A 8 -8.05 -0.72 -30.67
C ALA A 8 -9.03 -0.32 -29.55
N SER A 9 -9.98 -1.20 -29.24
CA SER A 9 -10.68 -1.07 -27.98
C SER A 9 -9.63 -1.27 -26.90
N THR A 10 -9.05 -0.19 -26.44
CA THR A 10 -8.40 -0.18 -25.15
C THR A 10 -9.51 -0.49 -24.16
N ALA A 11 -9.62 -1.75 -23.79
CA ALA A 11 -10.39 -2.10 -22.60
C ALA A 11 -9.72 -1.30 -21.47
N MET A 12 -10.32 -0.16 -21.13
CA MET A 12 -9.92 0.56 -19.94
C MET A 12 -10.19 -0.34 -18.76
N ALA A 13 -9.12 -0.98 -18.26
CA ALA A 13 -9.21 -1.73 -17.02
C ALA A 13 -9.72 -0.78 -15.96
N GLN A 14 -10.90 -1.06 -15.43
CA GLN A 14 -11.52 -0.23 -14.41
C GLN A 14 -10.72 -0.36 -13.10
N SER A 15 -10.58 0.76 -12.40
CA SER A 15 -10.04 0.78 -11.05
C SER A 15 -10.81 -0.20 -10.17
N LEU A 16 -10.09 -0.98 -9.35
CA LEU A 16 -10.66 -1.87 -8.34
C LEU A 16 -11.04 -1.11 -7.06
N LEU A 17 -10.84 0.20 -7.05
CA LEU A 17 -11.19 1.04 -5.90
C LEU A 17 -12.67 1.42 -5.93
N THR A 18 -13.28 1.45 -4.75
CA THR A 18 -14.64 1.95 -4.58
C THR A 18 -14.68 3.48 -4.70
N PRO A 19 -15.86 4.08 -4.98
CA PRO A 19 -16.02 5.54 -4.97
C PRO A 19 -15.60 6.17 -3.64
N GLU A 20 -15.84 5.52 -2.50
CA GLU A 20 -15.42 6.00 -1.19
C GLU A 20 -13.90 6.03 -1.04
N GLN A 21 -13.22 5.00 -1.53
CA GLN A 21 -11.76 4.94 -1.52
C GLN A 21 -11.16 6.02 -2.40
N LEU A 22 -11.75 6.27 -3.57
CA LEU A 22 -11.33 7.33 -4.48
C LEU A 22 -11.54 8.72 -3.85
N ALA A 23 -12.66 8.95 -3.17
CA ALA A 23 -12.94 10.19 -2.48
C ALA A 23 -11.96 10.45 -1.33
N LYS A 24 -11.59 9.42 -0.58
CA LYS A 24 -10.56 9.52 0.47
C LYS A 24 -9.21 9.90 -0.12
N ARG A 25 -8.84 9.30 -1.24
CA ARG A 25 -7.57 9.61 -1.94
C ARG A 25 -7.52 11.05 -2.41
N GLU A 26 -8.61 11.58 -2.90
CA GLU A 26 -8.69 12.98 -3.36
C GLU A 26 -8.30 13.96 -2.25
N LYS A 27 -8.71 13.69 -1.01
CA LYS A 27 -8.41 14.51 0.16
C LYS A 27 -6.96 14.35 0.67
N ARG A 28 -6.25 13.35 0.18
CA ARG A 28 -4.91 12.97 0.68
C ARG A 28 -3.78 13.25 -0.31
N LYS A 29 -4.07 13.92 -1.42
CA LYS A 29 -3.06 14.25 -2.42
C LYS A 29 -1.92 15.05 -1.83
N ASN A 30 -0.69 14.52 -1.97
CA ASN A 30 0.54 15.14 -1.47
C ASN A 30 0.52 15.46 0.03
N LEU A 31 -0.25 14.69 0.80
CA LEU A 31 -0.39 14.87 2.24
C LEU A 31 0.71 14.13 2.98
N THR A 32 1.26 14.76 4.01
CA THR A 32 2.08 14.10 5.02
C THR A 32 1.39 14.28 6.36
N VAL A 33 1.09 13.17 7.04
CA VAL A 33 0.49 13.18 8.38
C VAL A 33 1.58 12.82 9.39
N LYS A 34 1.77 13.69 10.37
CA LYS A 34 2.67 13.42 11.49
C LYS A 34 1.85 13.28 12.76
N GLU A 35 2.02 12.17 13.45
CA GLU A 35 1.37 11.90 14.73
C GLU A 35 2.39 12.13 15.84
N TRP A 36 2.05 12.99 16.78
CA TRP A 36 2.89 13.37 17.91
C TRP A 36 2.26 12.90 19.21
N ASN A 37 3.10 12.37 20.08
CA ASN A 37 2.72 12.08 21.46
C ASN A 37 3.36 13.09 22.42
N THR A 38 2.66 13.35 23.50
CA THR A 38 3.16 14.22 24.57
C THR A 38 3.03 13.46 25.91
N ASP A 39 4.10 13.36 26.65
CA ASP A 39 4.07 12.78 27.99
C ASP A 39 3.26 13.68 28.92
N SER A 40 2.30 13.10 29.66
CA SER A 40 1.39 13.87 30.51
C SER A 40 2.08 14.52 31.72
N LYS A 41 3.20 13.93 32.16
CA LYS A 41 3.96 14.40 33.33
C LYS A 41 5.06 15.38 32.96
N THR A 42 5.95 14.97 32.04
CA THR A 42 7.12 15.76 31.64
C THR A 42 6.83 16.78 30.56
N LYS A 43 5.66 16.66 29.88
CA LYS A 43 5.29 17.47 28.73
C LYS A 43 6.26 17.34 27.54
N THR A 44 7.11 16.32 27.54
CA THR A 44 7.99 16.01 26.42
C THR A 44 7.16 15.52 25.25
N ARG A 45 7.41 16.10 24.10
CA ARG A 45 6.74 15.75 22.83
C ARG A 45 7.70 14.95 21.95
N TRP A 46 7.20 13.86 21.36
CA TRP A 46 7.99 13.07 20.41
C TRP A 46 7.13 12.67 19.21
N LEU A 47 7.80 12.52 18.07
CA LEU A 47 7.18 12.03 16.85
C LEU A 47 6.98 10.51 16.97
N ASP A 48 5.72 10.07 16.80
CA ASP A 48 5.33 8.67 16.94
C ASP A 48 5.18 7.97 15.60
N HIS A 49 4.54 8.64 14.63
CA HIS A 49 4.16 8.03 13.38
C HIS A 49 4.13 9.06 12.25
N VAL A 50 4.55 8.66 11.06
CA VAL A 50 4.47 9.49 9.86
C VAL A 50 3.86 8.66 8.73
N LYS A 51 2.88 9.23 8.03
CA LYS A 51 2.31 8.68 6.79
C LYS A 51 2.53 9.68 5.67
N VAL A 52 3.03 9.20 4.54
CA VAL A 52 3.26 10.01 3.34
C VAL A 52 2.38 9.51 2.21
N TYR A 53 1.66 10.43 1.59
CA TYR A 53 0.78 10.17 0.46
C TYR A 53 1.33 10.83 -0.80
N ASP A 54 1.18 10.17 -1.94
CA ASP A 54 1.65 10.67 -3.24
C ASP A 54 0.65 11.64 -3.90
N ALA A 55 0.95 12.05 -5.12
CA ALA A 55 0.09 12.96 -5.88
C ALA A 55 -1.28 12.37 -6.22
N GLN A 56 -1.46 11.07 -6.12
CA GLN A 56 -2.74 10.38 -6.29
C GLN A 56 -3.44 10.06 -4.97
N GLY A 57 -2.89 10.51 -3.84
CA GLY A 57 -3.46 10.25 -2.53
C GLY A 57 -3.28 8.82 -2.03
N ARG A 58 -2.29 8.10 -2.54
CA ARG A 58 -1.96 6.73 -2.13
C ARG A 58 -0.89 6.77 -1.05
N CYS A 59 -1.06 6.00 0.02
CA CYS A 59 -0.04 5.93 1.07
C CYS A 59 1.18 5.15 0.57
N ILE A 60 2.28 5.85 0.33
CA ILE A 60 3.51 5.27 -0.22
C ILE A 60 4.55 4.98 0.85
N GLU A 61 4.43 5.57 2.02
CA GLU A 61 5.39 5.37 3.11
C GLU A 61 4.71 5.54 4.46
N GLU A 62 5.05 4.66 5.39
CA GLU A 62 4.58 4.69 6.76
C GLU A 62 5.74 4.38 7.69
N ILE A 63 6.03 5.29 8.62
CA ILE A 63 7.17 5.17 9.54
C ILE A 63 6.65 5.17 10.96
N GLU A 64 7.07 4.18 11.75
CA GLU A 64 6.87 4.14 13.19
C GLU A 64 8.18 4.49 13.89
N TYR A 65 8.08 5.31 14.93
CA TYR A 65 9.21 5.74 15.73
C TYR A 65 9.13 5.18 17.15
N ALA A 66 10.27 4.86 17.69
CA ALA A 66 10.46 4.56 19.12
C ALA A 66 11.33 5.65 19.73
N SER A 67 11.65 5.56 21.03
CA SER A 67 12.47 6.55 21.71
C SER A 67 13.88 6.73 21.11
N TYR A 68 14.39 5.70 20.41
CA TYR A 68 15.72 5.71 19.78
C TYR A 68 15.70 6.19 18.31
N GLY A 69 14.53 6.52 17.75
CA GLY A 69 14.40 6.90 16.33
C GLY A 69 13.46 5.96 15.58
N GLN A 70 13.72 5.72 14.29
CA GLN A 70 12.91 4.83 13.47
C GLN A 70 12.90 3.42 14.06
N HIS A 71 11.67 2.89 14.29
CA HIS A 71 11.46 1.50 14.67
C HIS A 71 11.24 0.64 13.43
N SER A 72 10.35 1.08 12.55
CA SER A 72 10.05 0.40 11.29
C SER A 72 9.62 1.41 10.23
N ARG A 73 9.79 1.04 8.97
CA ARG A 73 9.33 1.82 7.83
C ARG A 73 8.79 0.86 6.77
N VAL A 74 7.62 1.15 6.25
CA VAL A 74 7.01 0.39 5.17
C VAL A 74 6.84 1.31 3.97
N THR A 75 7.31 0.88 2.80
CA THR A 75 7.04 1.54 1.53
C THR A 75 6.07 0.70 0.72
N SER A 76 5.20 1.35 -0.04
CA SER A 76 4.17 0.68 -0.83
C SER A 76 4.21 1.16 -2.28
N THR A 77 4.09 0.21 -3.20
CA THR A 77 3.97 0.45 -4.63
C THR A 77 2.59 0.00 -5.10
N TYR A 78 1.96 0.80 -5.96
CA TYR A 78 0.60 0.57 -6.42
C TYR A 78 0.56 0.34 -7.92
N ASP A 79 -0.40 -0.46 -8.36
CA ASP A 79 -0.78 -0.57 -9.76
C ASP A 79 -1.59 0.67 -10.15
N ASP A 80 -1.16 1.38 -11.20
CA ASP A 80 -1.79 2.64 -11.61
C ASP A 80 -3.17 2.43 -12.25
N VAL A 81 -3.45 1.24 -12.77
CA VAL A 81 -4.72 0.90 -13.41
C VAL A 81 -5.76 0.50 -12.37
N THR A 82 -5.43 -0.47 -11.53
CA THR A 82 -6.37 -1.01 -10.53
C THR A 82 -6.42 -0.17 -9.26
N GLY A 83 -5.38 0.60 -8.98
CA GLY A 83 -5.25 1.39 -7.74
C GLY A 83 -4.90 0.56 -6.52
N LYS A 84 -4.64 -0.74 -6.67
CA LYS A 84 -4.31 -1.63 -5.56
C LYS A 84 -2.81 -1.71 -5.32
N VAL A 85 -2.43 -1.93 -4.04
CA VAL A 85 -1.03 -2.14 -3.68
C VAL A 85 -0.54 -3.47 -4.29
N VAL A 86 0.63 -3.44 -4.92
CA VAL A 86 1.24 -4.62 -5.52
C VAL A 86 2.50 -5.08 -4.79
N GLU A 87 3.17 -4.17 -4.09
CA GLU A 87 4.38 -4.49 -3.33
C GLU A 87 4.48 -3.62 -2.10
N GLU A 88 4.90 -4.23 -0.99
CA GLU A 88 5.29 -3.53 0.23
C GLU A 88 6.68 -4.01 0.66
N VAL A 89 7.54 -3.08 1.04
CA VAL A 89 8.86 -3.37 1.60
C VAL A 89 8.91 -2.84 3.02
N GLU A 90 9.24 -3.71 3.96
CA GLU A 90 9.42 -3.35 5.37
C GLU A 90 10.90 -3.23 5.70
N TYR A 91 11.26 -2.12 6.32
CA TYR A 91 12.62 -1.80 6.75
C TYR A 91 12.68 -1.77 8.28
N ASN A 92 13.81 -2.19 8.84
CA ASN A 92 14.05 -2.17 10.28
C ASN A 92 14.55 -0.80 10.76
N ASP A 93 14.97 -0.73 12.03
CA ASP A 93 15.49 0.47 12.67
C ASP A 93 16.81 0.98 12.08
N ARG A 94 17.53 0.14 11.33
CA ARG A 94 18.76 0.49 10.60
C ARG A 94 18.49 0.77 9.13
N ASN A 95 17.21 0.89 8.76
CA ASN A 95 16.75 1.15 7.40
C ASN A 95 17.18 0.07 6.40
N LYS A 96 17.28 -1.18 6.86
CA LYS A 96 17.55 -2.34 6.01
C LYS A 96 16.27 -3.10 5.74
N PRO A 97 16.05 -3.57 4.50
CA PRO A 97 14.89 -4.40 4.20
C PRO A 97 14.88 -5.68 5.02
N VAL A 98 13.74 -6.00 5.63
CA VAL A 98 13.54 -7.24 6.40
C VAL A 98 12.48 -8.13 5.81
N ARG A 99 11.52 -7.56 5.09
CA ARG A 99 10.44 -8.30 4.41
C ARG A 99 10.03 -7.58 3.15
N ILE A 100 9.67 -8.39 2.14
CA ILE A 100 9.07 -7.92 0.89
C ILE A 100 7.80 -8.72 0.69
N ARG A 101 6.66 -8.03 0.50
CA ARG A 101 5.36 -8.65 0.22
C ARG A 101 4.88 -8.20 -1.14
N LYS A 102 4.44 -9.16 -1.95
CA LYS A 102 3.80 -8.88 -3.24
C LYS A 102 2.37 -9.44 -3.24
N TYR A 103 1.47 -8.75 -3.90
CA TYR A 103 0.04 -9.07 -3.87
C TYR A 103 -0.52 -9.33 -5.25
N GLU A 104 -1.42 -10.32 -5.34
CA GLU A 104 -2.31 -10.51 -6.46
C GLU A 104 -3.75 -10.25 -6.00
N TRP A 105 -4.54 -9.62 -6.85
CA TRP A 105 -5.90 -9.22 -6.56
C TRP A 105 -6.89 -9.89 -7.49
N ASN A 106 -8.05 -10.30 -6.93
CA ASN A 106 -9.19 -10.76 -7.71
C ASN A 106 -9.84 -9.59 -8.43
N ALA A 107 -10.62 -9.87 -9.47
CA ALA A 107 -11.32 -8.85 -10.24
C ALA A 107 -12.31 -8.02 -9.41
N ASP A 108 -12.82 -8.57 -8.30
CA ASP A 108 -13.74 -7.88 -7.38
C ASP A 108 -13.03 -6.97 -6.36
N GLY A 109 -11.69 -6.91 -6.40
CA GLY A 109 -10.91 -6.07 -5.48
C GLY A 109 -10.49 -6.75 -4.18
N THR A 110 -10.80 -8.03 -3.98
CA THR A 110 -10.32 -8.81 -2.85
C THR A 110 -8.93 -9.39 -3.12
N LYS A 111 -8.16 -9.66 -2.07
CA LYS A 111 -6.84 -10.28 -2.23
C LYS A 111 -6.96 -11.72 -2.67
N ALA A 112 -6.23 -12.09 -3.73
CA ALA A 112 -6.11 -13.47 -4.17
C ALA A 112 -4.94 -14.16 -3.49
N LYS A 113 -3.76 -13.57 -3.53
CA LYS A 113 -2.53 -14.12 -2.96
C LYS A 113 -1.63 -13.05 -2.39
N GLN A 114 -0.84 -13.44 -1.41
CA GLN A 114 0.26 -12.64 -0.87
C GLN A 114 1.52 -13.48 -0.88
N TYR A 115 2.55 -12.99 -1.56
CA TYR A 115 3.86 -13.63 -1.62
C TYR A 115 4.79 -12.92 -0.64
N ASN A 116 5.36 -13.67 0.29
CA ASN A 116 6.28 -13.16 1.30
C ASN A 116 7.71 -13.57 0.95
N TYR A 117 8.56 -12.58 0.73
CA TYR A 117 9.96 -12.78 0.36
C TYR A 117 10.90 -12.38 1.49
N LEU A 118 12.02 -13.08 1.57
CA LEU A 118 13.17 -12.67 2.38
C LEU A 118 13.92 -11.52 1.68
N PRO A 119 14.74 -10.74 2.41
CA PRO A 119 15.51 -9.65 1.82
C PRO A 119 16.41 -10.04 0.65
N ASN A 120 16.84 -11.32 0.60
CA ASN A 120 17.66 -11.86 -0.49
C ASN A 120 16.86 -12.22 -1.75
N GLY A 121 15.53 -11.98 -1.75
CA GLY A 121 14.65 -12.28 -2.88
C GLY A 121 14.10 -13.70 -2.91
N LYS A 122 14.45 -14.56 -1.95
CA LYS A 122 13.89 -15.91 -1.86
C LYS A 122 12.46 -15.87 -1.34
N LEU A 123 11.57 -16.61 -2.01
CA LEU A 123 10.21 -16.79 -1.55
C LEU A 123 10.22 -17.58 -0.22
N TYR A 124 9.64 -16.98 0.81
CA TYR A 124 9.55 -17.57 2.14
C TYR A 124 8.23 -18.31 2.35
N SER A 125 7.12 -17.69 1.96
CA SER A 125 5.78 -18.28 2.09
C SER A 125 4.82 -17.63 1.10
N THR A 126 3.74 -18.33 0.79
CA THR A 126 2.63 -17.81 0.00
C THR A 126 1.34 -17.96 0.80
N LYS A 127 0.62 -16.85 0.95
CA LYS A 127 -0.69 -16.83 1.59
C LYS A 127 -1.75 -16.80 0.49
N VAL A 128 -2.69 -17.74 0.55
CA VAL A 128 -3.82 -17.82 -0.38
C VAL A 128 -5.09 -17.49 0.40
N PHE A 129 -5.92 -16.62 -0.15
CA PHE A 129 -7.16 -16.19 0.47
C PHE A 129 -8.35 -16.90 -0.19
N GLU A 130 -9.18 -17.52 0.62
CA GLU A 130 -10.45 -18.12 0.19
C GLU A 130 -11.59 -17.32 0.82
N TYR A 131 -12.59 -16.98 -0.03
CA TYR A 131 -13.76 -16.22 0.40
C TYR A 131 -14.99 -17.11 0.24
N ILE A 132 -15.56 -17.52 1.37
CA ILE A 132 -16.68 -18.45 1.40
C ILE A 132 -17.90 -17.69 1.94
N PHE A 133 -18.95 -17.63 1.13
CA PHE A 133 -20.19 -17.01 1.53
C PHE A 133 -21.12 -18.06 2.11
N SER A 134 -21.72 -17.76 3.26
CA SER A 134 -22.68 -18.64 3.90
C SER A 134 -24.06 -18.42 3.29
N ASP A 135 -24.69 -19.51 2.87
CA ASP A 135 -26.09 -19.49 2.41
C ASP A 135 -27.03 -19.39 3.62
N LYS A 136 -27.64 -18.24 3.77
CA LYS A 136 -28.73 -18.02 4.74
C LYS A 136 -29.92 -17.43 4.08
#